data_7fc8735ad82d7c94df3bf02acf706d90
#
_entry.id   7fc8735ad82d7c94df3bf02acf706d90
#
_cell.length_a   1.000
_cell.length_b   1.000
_cell.length_c   1.000
_cell.angle_alpha   90.00
_cell.angle_beta   90.00
_cell.angle_gamma   90.00
#
_symmetry.space_group_name_H-M   'P 1'
#
loop_
_entity.id
_entity.type
_entity.pdbx_description
1 polymer ?
#
loop_
_entity_poly.entity_id
_entity_poly.type
_entity_poly.pdbx_seq_one_letter_code
_entity_poly.pdbx_strand_id
1 'polypeptide(L)'
;MVTFLINLPPQDMQRRLSEALGVYVDAMHYPPGTESQRAAMWLEHTRRRGWQAVAAVDVDNPAGPEPSSDELSDAPLLGVAYGYCGAPDQWWQQQVVTGLRRTGYPDPEITKLMASYFELTELHITPRAQGRGLGEALTRRLLSERSEANVLLSTPETNGEANRAWRLYRRLGFIDVIRGYHFTGDPRAFAILGRKLPL
;
A
#
# COMPACT_ATOMS: atom_id res chain seq x y z
N MET A 1 18.58 -7.84 16.53
CA MET A 1 18.12 -7.10 15.33
C MET A 1 17.15 -6.00 15.76
N VAL A 2 17.33 -4.81 15.24
CA VAL A 2 16.49 -3.63 15.48
C VAL A 2 15.82 -3.25 14.14
N THR A 3 14.52 -2.97 14.17
CA THR A 3 13.78 -2.61 12.96
C THR A 3 13.73 -1.10 12.79
N PHE A 4 14.08 -0.63 11.60
CA PHE A 4 14.02 0.78 11.20
C PHE A 4 13.01 0.97 10.06
N LEU A 5 12.44 2.17 10.01
CA LEU A 5 11.63 2.61 8.88
C LEU A 5 12.44 3.56 8.00
N ILE A 6 12.50 3.27 6.72
CA ILE A 6 13.23 4.08 5.73
C ILE A 6 12.29 4.55 4.62
N ASN A 7 12.64 5.66 3.99
CA ASN A 7 12.01 6.07 2.74
C ASN A 7 12.68 5.30 1.59
N LEU A 8 11.90 4.91 0.59
CA LEU A 8 12.39 4.32 -0.65
C LEU A 8 12.09 5.28 -1.80
N PRO A 9 13.01 6.17 -2.18
CA PRO A 9 12.85 6.98 -3.39
C PRO A 9 12.79 6.09 -4.64
N PRO A 10 12.33 6.62 -5.80
CA PRO A 10 12.14 5.81 -7.02
C PRO A 10 13.37 4.99 -7.43
N GLN A 11 14.57 5.54 -7.28
CA GLN A 11 15.83 4.84 -7.62
C GLN A 11 16.09 3.66 -6.70
N ASP A 12 15.83 3.80 -5.39
CA ASP A 12 16.00 2.73 -4.42
C ASP A 12 14.94 1.66 -4.59
N MET A 13 13.69 2.04 -4.87
CA MET A 13 12.65 1.07 -5.22
C MET A 13 13.04 0.27 -6.48
N GLN A 14 13.59 0.93 -7.50
CA GLN A 14 14.05 0.25 -8.71
C GLN A 14 15.21 -0.71 -8.41
N ARG A 15 16.19 -0.31 -7.61
CA ARG A 15 17.33 -1.13 -7.21
C ARG A 15 16.89 -2.35 -6.40
N ARG A 16 15.92 -2.18 -5.52
CA ARG A 16 15.41 -3.22 -4.60
C ARG A 16 14.11 -3.88 -5.07
N LEU A 17 13.73 -3.70 -6.33
CA LEU A 17 12.44 -4.15 -6.85
C LEU A 17 12.21 -5.65 -6.64
N SER A 18 13.21 -6.48 -6.94
CA SER A 18 13.12 -7.93 -6.77
C SER A 18 12.85 -8.34 -5.32
N GLU A 19 13.53 -7.68 -4.37
CA GLU A 19 13.34 -7.93 -2.95
C GLU A 19 11.96 -7.46 -2.47
N ALA A 20 11.53 -6.27 -2.88
CA ALA A 20 10.22 -5.73 -2.54
C ALA A 20 9.08 -6.60 -3.10
N LEU A 21 9.24 -7.12 -4.32
CA LEU A 21 8.30 -8.07 -4.91
C LEU A 21 8.33 -9.42 -4.19
N GLY A 22 9.47 -9.87 -3.69
CA GLY A 22 9.57 -11.06 -2.82
C GLY A 22 8.74 -10.88 -1.55
N VAL A 23 8.82 -9.72 -0.89
CA VAL A 23 7.96 -9.38 0.27
C VAL A 23 6.48 -9.46 -0.09
N TYR A 24 6.09 -8.94 -1.26
CA TYR A 24 4.72 -9.00 -1.76
C TYR A 24 4.23 -10.45 -1.96
N VAL A 25 5.01 -11.25 -2.67
CA VAL A 25 4.67 -12.65 -3.00
C VAL A 25 4.56 -13.49 -1.72
N ASP A 26 5.50 -13.36 -0.80
CA ASP A 26 5.48 -14.04 0.49
C ASP A 26 4.26 -13.64 1.33
N ALA A 27 3.98 -12.33 1.43
CA ALA A 27 2.86 -11.81 2.22
C ALA A 27 1.49 -12.27 1.69
N MET A 28 1.37 -12.40 0.37
CA MET A 28 0.13 -12.80 -0.31
C MET A 28 0.02 -14.30 -0.55
N HIS A 29 1.07 -15.07 -0.22
CA HIS A 29 1.17 -16.51 -0.51
C HIS A 29 0.95 -16.84 -1.99
N TYR A 30 1.49 -16.01 -2.88
CA TYR A 30 1.41 -16.22 -4.31
C TYR A 30 2.44 -17.25 -4.79
N PRO A 31 2.18 -17.92 -5.93
CA PRO A 31 3.16 -18.82 -6.51
C PRO A 31 4.47 -18.11 -6.88
N PRO A 32 5.63 -18.78 -6.78
CA PRO A 32 6.90 -18.26 -7.31
C PRO A 32 6.76 -17.88 -8.79
N GLY A 33 7.41 -16.78 -9.19
CA GLY A 33 7.31 -16.24 -10.56
C GLY A 33 6.27 -15.14 -10.73
N THR A 34 5.39 -14.93 -9.73
CA THR A 34 4.43 -13.79 -9.72
C THR A 34 5.16 -12.45 -9.73
N GLU A 35 6.38 -12.39 -9.16
CA GLU A 35 7.27 -11.21 -9.13
C GLU A 35 7.50 -10.66 -10.53
N SER A 36 7.84 -11.54 -11.47
CA SER A 36 8.13 -11.13 -12.87
C SER A 36 6.91 -10.52 -13.56
N GLN A 37 5.71 -10.99 -13.23
CA GLN A 37 4.46 -10.45 -13.79
C GLN A 37 4.12 -9.06 -13.24
N ARG A 38 4.57 -8.73 -12.03
CA ARG A 38 4.28 -7.46 -11.35
C ARG A 38 5.35 -6.38 -11.53
N ALA A 39 6.57 -6.77 -11.88
CA ALA A 39 7.73 -5.89 -11.93
C ALA A 39 7.52 -4.65 -12.81
N ALA A 40 7.04 -4.84 -14.04
CA ALA A 40 6.82 -3.73 -14.98
C ALA A 40 5.77 -2.73 -14.45
N MET A 41 4.69 -3.23 -13.81
CA MET A 41 3.65 -2.40 -13.22
C MET A 41 4.17 -1.60 -12.03
N TRP A 42 4.95 -2.21 -11.12
CA TRP A 42 5.51 -1.49 -9.97
C TRP A 42 6.48 -0.40 -10.42
N LEU A 43 7.30 -0.66 -11.45
CA LEU A 43 8.18 0.36 -12.03
C LEU A 43 7.40 1.51 -12.69
N GLU A 44 6.30 1.22 -13.37
CA GLU A 44 5.43 2.25 -13.94
C GLU A 44 4.81 3.12 -12.84
N HIS A 45 4.39 2.51 -11.73
CA HIS A 45 3.84 3.25 -10.59
C HIS A 45 4.83 4.26 -10.00
N THR A 46 6.15 3.97 -10.01
CA THR A 46 7.15 4.93 -9.49
C THR A 46 7.20 6.26 -10.24
N ARG A 47 6.64 6.31 -11.45
CA ARG A 47 6.59 7.51 -12.30
C ARG A 47 5.33 8.34 -12.08
N ARG A 48 4.35 7.82 -11.31
CA ARG A 48 3.09 8.51 -11.07
C ARG A 48 3.29 9.72 -10.15
N ARG A 49 2.50 10.74 -10.39
CA ARG A 49 2.55 11.96 -9.58
C ARG A 49 2.32 11.63 -8.11
N GLY A 50 3.14 12.23 -7.24
CA GLY A 50 3.04 12.06 -5.79
C GLY A 50 3.39 10.67 -5.29
N TRP A 51 4.04 9.81 -6.11
CA TRP A 51 4.49 8.51 -5.67
C TRP A 51 5.43 8.65 -4.48
N GLN A 52 5.20 7.82 -3.48
CA GLN A 52 6.00 7.73 -2.26
C GLN A 52 5.99 6.28 -1.78
N ALA A 53 7.15 5.83 -1.29
CA ALA A 53 7.27 4.52 -0.67
C ALA A 53 8.09 4.57 0.61
N VAL A 54 7.78 3.65 1.49
CA VAL A 54 8.48 3.42 2.77
C VAL A 54 8.70 1.93 2.96
N ALA A 55 9.77 1.58 3.67
CA ALA A 55 10.06 0.19 4.01
C ALA A 55 10.43 0.03 5.48
N ALA A 56 10.23 -1.18 5.98
CA ALA A 56 10.78 -1.64 7.25
C ALA A 56 11.97 -2.55 6.95
N VAL A 57 13.10 -2.30 7.61
CA VAL A 57 14.34 -3.07 7.47
C VAL A 57 14.84 -3.53 8.85
N ASP A 58 15.50 -4.68 8.89
CA ASP A 58 16.16 -5.16 10.12
C ASP A 58 17.68 -4.99 10.01
N VAL A 59 18.26 -4.36 11.03
CA VAL A 59 19.71 -4.23 11.17
C VAL A 59 20.17 -5.03 12.38
N ASP A 60 21.23 -5.78 12.24
CA ASP A 60 21.85 -6.53 13.35
C ASP A 60 22.75 -5.61 14.17
N ASN A 61 22.13 -4.76 14.98
CA ASN A 61 22.84 -3.78 15.81
C ASN A 61 22.28 -3.72 17.24
N PRO A 62 22.50 -4.74 18.07
CA PRO A 62 21.88 -4.80 19.42
C PRO A 62 22.44 -3.79 20.44
N ALA A 63 23.56 -3.13 20.19
CA ALA A 63 24.18 -2.18 21.13
C ALA A 63 25.17 -1.20 20.49
N GLY A 64 25.13 -1.05 19.16
CA GLY A 64 26.05 -0.17 18.41
C GLY A 64 25.54 1.26 18.25
N PRO A 65 26.33 2.14 17.61
CA PRO A 65 25.88 3.47 17.20
C PRO A 65 24.70 3.37 16.24
N GLU A 66 23.99 4.48 16.05
CA GLU A 66 22.88 4.54 15.08
C GLU A 66 23.39 4.09 13.70
N PRO A 67 22.67 3.18 13.00
CA PRO A 67 23.14 2.66 11.72
C PRO A 67 23.23 3.77 10.68
N SER A 68 24.27 3.70 9.85
CA SER A 68 24.46 4.63 8.74
C SER A 68 23.36 4.49 7.69
N SER A 69 23.22 5.52 6.84
CA SER A 69 22.27 5.47 5.71
C SER A 69 22.54 4.30 4.77
N ASP A 70 23.80 3.93 4.56
CA ASP A 70 24.18 2.82 3.69
C ASP A 70 23.81 1.48 4.32
N GLU A 71 24.07 1.28 5.62
CA GLU A 71 23.63 0.08 6.35
C GLU A 71 22.12 -0.10 6.30
N LEU A 72 21.35 0.98 6.48
CA LEU A 72 19.88 0.95 6.37
C LEU A 72 19.44 0.64 4.94
N SER A 73 20.13 1.21 3.95
CA SER A 73 19.82 1.04 2.53
C SER A 73 20.07 -0.38 2.02
N ASP A 74 20.98 -1.12 2.64
CA ASP A 74 21.33 -2.50 2.26
C ASP A 74 20.69 -3.56 3.18
N ALA A 75 20.11 -3.15 4.31
CA ALA A 75 19.47 -4.05 5.25
C ALA A 75 18.26 -4.77 4.66
N PRO A 76 18.00 -6.05 5.00
CA PRO A 76 16.89 -6.83 4.44
C PRO A 76 15.52 -6.20 4.67
N LEU A 77 14.66 -6.19 3.64
CA LEU A 77 13.28 -5.73 3.72
C LEU A 77 12.43 -6.70 4.54
N LEU A 78 11.71 -6.16 5.50
CA LEU A 78 10.66 -6.86 6.24
C LEU A 78 9.26 -6.50 5.78
N GLY A 79 9.12 -5.31 5.21
CA GLY A 79 7.86 -4.81 4.71
C GLY A 79 8.06 -3.61 3.81
N VAL A 80 7.07 -3.39 2.95
CA VAL A 80 7.04 -2.27 2.02
C VAL A 80 5.62 -1.73 1.91
N ALA A 81 5.51 -0.40 1.82
CA ALA A 81 4.27 0.27 1.50
C ALA A 81 4.53 1.38 0.49
N TYR A 82 3.67 1.52 -0.50
CA TYR A 82 3.71 2.66 -1.41
C TYR A 82 2.34 3.06 -1.93
N GLY A 83 2.28 4.26 -2.46
CA GLY A 83 1.12 4.80 -3.13
C GLY A 83 1.46 6.05 -3.94
N TYR A 84 0.46 6.66 -4.52
CA TYR A 84 0.57 7.84 -5.37
C TYR A 84 -0.73 8.65 -5.37
N CYS A 85 -0.70 9.86 -5.94
CA CYS A 85 -1.92 10.66 -6.12
C CYS A 85 -2.84 10.01 -7.14
N GLY A 86 -4.12 9.95 -6.84
CA GLY A 86 -5.13 9.54 -7.82
C GLY A 86 -5.22 10.48 -9.02
N ALA A 87 -5.58 9.94 -10.18
CA ALA A 87 -5.78 10.70 -11.41
C ALA A 87 -6.81 10.02 -12.32
N PRO A 88 -7.59 10.81 -13.10
CA PRO A 88 -8.71 10.29 -13.89
C PRO A 88 -8.33 9.30 -15.00
N ASP A 89 -7.08 9.34 -15.46
CA ASP A 89 -6.52 8.44 -16.48
C ASP A 89 -6.07 7.09 -15.92
N GLN A 90 -6.03 6.94 -14.59
CA GLN A 90 -5.62 5.69 -13.94
C GLN A 90 -6.76 4.67 -13.97
N TRP A 91 -6.42 3.45 -14.37
CA TRP A 91 -7.37 2.33 -14.46
C TRP A 91 -8.12 2.09 -13.14
N TRP A 92 -7.41 2.13 -12.00
CA TRP A 92 -8.01 1.91 -10.69
C TRP A 92 -9.09 2.95 -10.38
N GLN A 93 -8.82 4.24 -10.62
CA GLN A 93 -9.82 5.29 -10.42
C GLN A 93 -11.05 5.10 -11.30
N GLN A 94 -10.87 4.71 -12.55
CA GLN A 94 -11.99 4.46 -13.48
C GLN A 94 -12.86 3.31 -12.99
N GLN A 95 -12.25 2.23 -12.46
CA GLN A 95 -12.98 1.12 -11.87
C GLN A 95 -13.75 1.56 -10.62
N VAL A 96 -13.14 2.32 -9.72
CA VAL A 96 -13.79 2.82 -8.50
C VAL A 96 -14.96 3.76 -8.82
N VAL A 97 -14.79 4.69 -9.75
CA VAL A 97 -15.87 5.57 -10.23
C VAL A 97 -17.04 4.75 -10.79
N THR A 98 -16.74 3.73 -11.57
CA THR A 98 -17.78 2.81 -12.10
C THR A 98 -18.51 2.09 -10.96
N GLY A 99 -17.78 1.62 -9.96
CA GLY A 99 -18.34 0.97 -8.77
C GLY A 99 -19.22 1.91 -7.95
N LEU A 100 -18.79 3.14 -7.71
CA LEU A 100 -19.54 4.15 -6.97
C LEU A 100 -20.88 4.48 -7.67
N ARG A 101 -20.86 4.63 -8.98
CA ARG A 101 -22.11 4.85 -9.77
C ARG A 101 -23.08 3.68 -9.67
N ARG A 102 -22.55 2.44 -9.72
CA ARG A 102 -23.37 1.23 -9.58
C ARG A 102 -24.01 1.09 -8.19
N THR A 103 -23.35 1.61 -7.17
CA THR A 103 -23.89 1.60 -5.79
C THR A 103 -24.79 2.82 -5.49
N GLY A 104 -25.05 3.68 -6.47
CA GLY A 104 -25.97 4.81 -6.35
C GLY A 104 -25.37 6.08 -5.77
N TYR A 105 -24.03 6.19 -5.72
CA TYR A 105 -23.41 7.45 -5.31
C TYR A 105 -23.73 8.57 -6.33
N PRO A 106 -24.13 9.77 -5.86
CA PRO A 106 -24.33 10.92 -6.73
C PRO A 106 -23.04 11.40 -7.40
N ASP A 107 -23.08 11.77 -8.68
CA ASP A 107 -21.90 12.25 -9.41
C ASP A 107 -21.16 13.41 -8.71
N PRO A 108 -21.80 14.40 -8.05
CA PRO A 108 -21.10 15.44 -7.30
C PRO A 108 -20.27 14.91 -6.13
N GLU A 109 -20.76 13.88 -5.44
CA GLU A 109 -20.01 13.25 -4.33
C GLU A 109 -18.83 12.41 -4.86
N ILE A 110 -19.03 11.69 -5.98
CA ILE A 110 -17.95 10.98 -6.65
C ILE A 110 -16.87 11.97 -7.08
N THR A 111 -17.24 13.07 -7.73
CA THR A 111 -16.31 14.11 -8.16
C THR A 111 -15.52 14.66 -6.97
N LYS A 112 -16.19 14.96 -5.87
CA LYS A 112 -15.55 15.47 -4.64
C LYS A 112 -14.56 14.46 -4.03
N LEU A 113 -14.94 13.18 -3.97
CA LEU A 113 -14.08 12.13 -3.42
C LEU A 113 -12.84 11.92 -4.30
N MET A 114 -13.02 11.90 -5.62
CA MET A 114 -11.95 11.64 -6.58
C MET A 114 -11.05 12.85 -6.86
N ALA A 115 -11.45 14.07 -6.44
CA ALA A 115 -10.68 15.28 -6.70
C ALA A 115 -9.33 15.34 -5.97
N SER A 116 -9.24 14.72 -4.79
CA SER A 116 -8.03 14.78 -3.96
C SER A 116 -7.94 13.55 -3.06
N TYR A 117 -7.21 12.55 -3.53
CA TYR A 117 -6.90 11.38 -2.73
C TYR A 117 -5.51 10.80 -3.06
N PHE A 118 -4.94 10.17 -2.05
CA PHE A 118 -3.77 9.31 -2.18
C PHE A 118 -4.25 7.86 -2.26
N GLU A 119 -3.84 7.13 -3.27
CA GLU A 119 -4.07 5.69 -3.37
C GLU A 119 -2.98 4.97 -2.60
N LEU A 120 -3.33 4.34 -1.46
CA LEU A 120 -2.46 3.37 -0.80
C LEU A 120 -2.53 2.07 -1.61
N THR A 121 -1.58 1.92 -2.53
CA THR A 121 -1.62 0.88 -3.56
C THR A 121 -1.15 -0.47 -3.03
N GLU A 122 -0.01 -0.49 -2.31
CA GLU A 122 0.56 -1.71 -1.78
C GLU A 122 1.00 -1.52 -0.32
N LEU A 123 0.73 -2.54 0.51
CA LEU A 123 1.19 -2.64 1.88
C LEU A 123 1.41 -4.12 2.22
N HIS A 124 2.66 -4.52 2.32
CA HIS A 124 3.02 -5.93 2.54
C HIS A 124 4.08 -6.06 3.63
N ILE A 125 3.93 -7.09 4.47
CA ILE A 125 4.88 -7.45 5.53
C ILE A 125 5.19 -8.93 5.38
N THR A 126 6.46 -9.30 5.38
CA THR A 126 6.87 -10.71 5.35
C THR A 126 6.20 -11.49 6.47
N PRO A 127 5.80 -12.75 6.27
CA PRO A 127 5.11 -13.55 7.29
C PRO A 127 5.85 -13.58 8.64
N ARG A 128 7.20 -13.68 8.62
CA ARG A 128 8.06 -13.71 9.81
C ARG A 128 8.04 -12.42 10.65
N ALA A 129 7.67 -11.29 10.04
CA ALA A 129 7.64 -9.97 10.68
C ALA A 129 6.22 -9.46 10.97
N GLN A 130 5.19 -10.21 10.60
CA GLN A 130 3.80 -9.86 10.91
C GLN A 130 3.52 -9.92 12.41
N GLY A 131 2.54 -9.13 12.86
CA GLY A 131 2.17 -9.05 14.29
C GLY A 131 3.06 -8.13 15.13
N ARG A 132 4.09 -7.50 14.53
CA ARG A 132 5.04 -6.57 15.19
C ARG A 132 4.62 -5.09 15.07
N GLY A 133 3.42 -4.79 14.59
CA GLY A 133 2.95 -3.40 14.39
C GLY A 133 3.47 -2.71 13.13
N LEU A 134 4.29 -3.38 12.31
CA LEU A 134 4.96 -2.77 11.15
C LEU A 134 3.99 -2.24 10.10
N GLY A 135 2.87 -2.91 9.85
CA GLY A 135 1.85 -2.42 8.91
C GLY A 135 1.29 -1.06 9.30
N GLU A 136 1.02 -0.85 10.59
CA GLU A 136 0.57 0.45 11.11
C GLU A 136 1.67 1.50 11.01
N ALA A 137 2.89 1.16 11.42
CA ALA A 137 4.04 2.06 11.39
C ALA A 137 4.36 2.54 9.96
N LEU A 138 4.36 1.62 8.97
CA LEU A 138 4.54 1.96 7.56
C LEU A 138 3.40 2.84 7.03
N THR A 139 2.14 2.51 7.34
CA THR A 139 0.99 3.32 6.90
C THR A 139 1.06 4.73 7.47
N ARG A 140 1.34 4.88 8.78
CA ARG A 140 1.46 6.20 9.41
C ARG A 140 2.61 7.00 8.80
N ARG A 141 3.78 6.41 8.59
CA ARG A 141 4.91 7.09 7.97
C ARG A 141 4.63 7.49 6.53
N LEU A 142 4.02 6.61 5.73
CA LEU A 142 3.68 6.90 4.33
C LEU A 142 2.69 8.06 4.21
N LEU A 143 1.76 8.18 5.15
CA LEU A 143 0.68 9.16 5.09
C LEU A 143 0.94 10.42 5.92
N SER A 144 2.05 10.51 6.67
CA SER A 144 2.31 11.60 7.63
C SER A 144 2.43 12.99 6.99
N GLU A 145 2.93 13.05 5.76
CA GLU A 145 3.19 14.32 5.04
C GLU A 145 2.28 14.50 3.81
N ARG A 146 1.17 13.73 3.75
CA ARG A 146 0.24 13.82 2.62
C ARG A 146 -0.70 15.00 2.78
N SER A 147 -0.90 15.73 1.67
CA SER A 147 -1.76 16.92 1.60
C SER A 147 -3.11 16.66 0.90
N GLU A 148 -3.32 15.43 0.41
CA GLU A 148 -4.60 15.04 -0.17
C GLU A 148 -5.71 15.03 0.89
N ALA A 149 -6.95 15.26 0.46
CA ALA A 149 -8.09 15.26 1.37
C ALA A 149 -8.40 13.87 1.94
N ASN A 150 -8.12 12.82 1.15
CA ASN A 150 -8.46 11.45 1.51
C ASN A 150 -7.32 10.49 1.17
N VAL A 151 -7.31 9.33 1.83
CA VAL A 151 -6.61 8.14 1.39
C VAL A 151 -7.63 7.07 1.03
N LEU A 152 -7.44 6.40 -0.11
CA LEU A 152 -8.26 5.29 -0.57
C LEU A 152 -7.37 4.06 -0.80
N LEU A 153 -7.96 2.89 -0.64
CA LEU A 153 -7.30 1.61 -0.96
C LEU A 153 -8.33 0.57 -1.39
N SER A 154 -7.86 -0.49 -2.05
CA SER A 154 -8.64 -1.70 -2.25
C SER A 154 -8.03 -2.88 -1.51
N THR A 155 -8.86 -3.73 -0.95
CA THR A 155 -8.44 -4.95 -0.25
C THR A 155 -9.38 -6.11 -0.55
N PRO A 156 -8.87 -7.34 -0.76
CA PRO A 156 -9.73 -8.50 -0.95
C PRO A 156 -10.61 -8.74 0.28
N GLU A 157 -11.87 -9.15 0.05
CA GLU A 157 -12.79 -9.54 1.11
C GLU A 157 -12.61 -10.99 1.58
N THR A 158 -11.43 -11.57 1.35
CA THR A 158 -11.09 -12.92 1.78
C THR A 158 -11.05 -13.00 3.30
N ASN A 159 -11.80 -13.94 3.87
CA ASN A 159 -11.96 -14.14 5.32
C ASN A 159 -12.56 -12.92 6.07
N GLY A 160 -13.13 -11.96 5.35
CA GLY A 160 -13.77 -10.78 5.93
C GLY A 160 -12.86 -10.02 6.89
N GLU A 161 -13.44 -9.45 7.94
CA GLU A 161 -12.74 -8.65 8.95
C GLU A 161 -11.82 -9.47 9.89
N ALA A 162 -11.83 -10.80 9.81
CA ALA A 162 -10.86 -11.65 10.51
C ALA A 162 -9.43 -11.52 9.95
N ASN A 163 -9.29 -11.01 8.72
CA ASN A 163 -8.02 -10.72 8.08
C ASN A 163 -7.24 -9.63 8.83
N ARG A 164 -5.91 -9.79 8.94
CA ARG A 164 -5.03 -8.81 9.64
C ARG A 164 -5.06 -7.43 8.99
N ALA A 165 -5.10 -7.36 7.66
CA ALA A 165 -5.16 -6.09 6.94
C ALA A 165 -6.45 -5.33 7.25
N TRP A 166 -7.60 -6.00 7.28
CA TRP A 166 -8.88 -5.42 7.67
C TRP A 166 -8.83 -4.84 9.09
N ARG A 167 -8.33 -5.61 10.06
CA ARG A 167 -8.20 -5.12 11.44
C ARG A 167 -7.30 -3.89 11.54
N LEU A 168 -6.22 -3.85 10.75
CA LEU A 168 -5.37 -2.67 10.66
C LEU A 168 -6.13 -1.47 10.11
N TYR A 169 -6.80 -1.61 8.98
CA TYR A 169 -7.52 -0.50 8.37
C TYR A 169 -8.65 0.01 9.25
N ARG A 170 -9.42 -0.88 9.89
CA ARG A 170 -10.47 -0.49 10.84
C ARG A 170 -9.88 0.28 12.04
N ARG A 171 -8.79 -0.22 12.61
CA ARG A 171 -8.09 0.48 13.71
C ARG A 171 -7.56 1.85 13.31
N LEU A 172 -7.14 2.01 12.07
CA LEU A 172 -6.74 3.30 11.51
C LEU A 172 -7.92 4.18 11.08
N GLY A 173 -9.17 3.75 11.29
CA GLY A 173 -10.36 4.54 11.01
C GLY A 173 -10.80 4.56 9.54
N PHE A 174 -10.36 3.60 8.74
CA PHE A 174 -10.89 3.44 7.39
C PHE A 174 -12.33 2.92 7.43
N ILE A 175 -13.18 3.51 6.61
CA ILE A 175 -14.59 3.15 6.45
C ILE A 175 -14.84 2.56 5.06
N ASP A 176 -15.97 1.87 4.91
CA ASP A 176 -16.40 1.32 3.63
C ASP A 176 -16.80 2.43 2.67
N VAL A 177 -16.23 2.39 1.47
CA VAL A 177 -16.64 3.21 0.32
C VAL A 177 -17.44 2.35 -0.65
N ILE A 178 -16.93 1.16 -1.00
CA ILE A 178 -17.66 0.14 -1.78
C ILE A 178 -17.37 -1.22 -1.17
N ARG A 179 -18.36 -2.11 -1.14
CA ARG A 179 -18.22 -3.51 -0.75
C ARG A 179 -18.57 -4.43 -1.93
N GLY A 180 -17.95 -5.61 -1.93
CA GLY A 180 -18.25 -6.65 -2.92
C GLY A 180 -17.92 -6.26 -4.36
N TYR A 181 -16.95 -5.39 -4.58
CA TYR A 181 -16.57 -4.96 -5.92
C TYR A 181 -15.68 -6.01 -6.62
N HIS A 182 -15.97 -6.29 -7.87
CA HIS A 182 -15.15 -7.16 -8.70
C HIS A 182 -14.42 -6.33 -9.75
N PHE A 183 -13.11 -6.25 -9.63
CA PHE A 183 -12.27 -5.61 -10.65
C PHE A 183 -12.26 -6.43 -11.93
N THR A 184 -12.20 -5.76 -13.07
CA THR A 184 -12.10 -6.45 -14.35
C THR A 184 -10.87 -7.36 -14.40
N GLY A 185 -11.10 -8.66 -14.61
CA GLY A 185 -10.04 -9.66 -14.67
C GLY A 185 -9.65 -10.32 -13.33
N ASP A 186 -10.29 -9.93 -12.21
CA ASP A 186 -10.09 -10.59 -10.92
C ASP A 186 -11.42 -11.19 -10.41
N PRO A 187 -11.48 -12.51 -10.14
CA PRO A 187 -12.70 -13.17 -9.67
C PRO A 187 -13.04 -12.86 -8.20
N ARG A 188 -12.09 -12.29 -7.45
CA ARG A 188 -12.29 -12.01 -6.02
C ARG A 188 -13.14 -10.76 -5.80
N ALA A 189 -13.92 -10.77 -4.74
CA ALA A 189 -14.58 -9.58 -4.24
C ALA A 189 -13.58 -8.70 -3.47
N PHE A 190 -13.67 -7.39 -3.68
CA PHE A 190 -12.85 -6.39 -3.00
C PHE A 190 -13.73 -5.37 -2.28
N ALA A 191 -13.24 -4.87 -1.16
CA ALA A 191 -13.72 -3.63 -0.60
C ALA A 191 -12.81 -2.47 -1.05
N ILE A 192 -13.44 -1.35 -1.36
CA ILE A 192 -12.78 -0.06 -1.43
C ILE A 192 -12.99 0.61 -0.07
N LEU A 193 -11.90 0.91 0.60
CA LEU A 193 -11.91 1.57 1.90
C LEU A 193 -11.34 2.98 1.76
N GLY A 194 -11.84 3.90 2.57
CA GLY A 194 -11.39 5.27 2.55
C GLY A 194 -11.34 5.91 3.92
N ARG A 195 -10.50 6.93 4.05
CA ARG A 195 -10.39 7.76 5.23
C ARG A 195 -9.97 9.18 4.85
N LYS A 196 -10.41 10.18 5.63
CA LYS A 196 -9.88 11.54 5.53
C LYS A 196 -8.45 11.61 6.07
N LEU A 197 -7.62 12.45 5.46
CA LEU A 197 -6.30 12.83 5.94
C LEU A 197 -6.36 14.17 6.70
N PRO A 198 -5.43 14.39 7.67
CA PRO A 198 -4.38 13.49 8.16
C PRO A 198 -4.91 12.31 8.99
N LEU A 199 -4.02 11.30 9.21
CA LEU A 199 -4.33 10.12 10.05
C LEU A 199 -4.47 10.49 11.52
#